data_52bad275bcf0b196989d05f0e06b0ec2
#
_entry.id   52bad275bcf0b196989d05f0e06b0ec2
#
_cell.length_a   1.000
_cell.length_b   1.000
_cell.length_c   1.000
_cell.angle_alpha   90.00
_cell.angle_beta   90.00
_cell.angle_gamma   90.00
#
_symmetry.space_group_name_H-M   'P 1'
#
loop_
_entity.id
_entity.type
_entity.pdbx_description
1 polymer ?
#
loop_
_entity_poly.entity_id
_entity_poly.type
_entity_poly.pdbx_seq_one_letter_code
_entity_poly.pdbx_strand_id
1 'polypeptide(L)'
;TGTFWVDYGKLNSLKLWYNNLPKGEEVKCYLSPIKALPHVKAKLLNPSIEIGGQTINFPTTLESGSYLEFRSMTDCKAYDAKGELIGDIKPQGEIPKLKVGTNAVTFGCSTTKGVSARANVTIISQDEKCIGE
;
A
#
# COMPACT_ATOMS: atom_id res chain seq x y z
N THR A 1 19.07 5.16 -11.93
CA THR A 1 18.55 4.98 -10.55
C THR A 1 18.81 3.53 -10.16
N GLY A 2 19.86 3.30 -9.37
CA GLY A 2 20.22 1.96 -8.91
C GLY A 2 19.29 1.51 -7.79
N THR A 3 18.71 0.32 -7.91
CA THR A 3 17.98 -0.33 -6.82
C THR A 3 19.01 -0.89 -5.85
N PHE A 4 19.08 -0.34 -4.65
CA PHE A 4 19.94 -0.87 -3.60
C PHE A 4 19.24 -2.05 -2.94
N TRP A 5 19.81 -3.23 -3.10
CA TRP A 5 19.38 -4.42 -2.35
C TRP A 5 20.16 -4.50 -1.05
N VAL A 6 19.47 -4.60 0.06
CA VAL A 6 20.09 -4.83 1.37
C VAL A 6 20.16 -6.33 1.60
N ASP A 7 21.37 -6.87 1.69
CA ASP A 7 21.60 -8.26 2.10
C ASP A 7 21.54 -8.35 3.62
N TYR A 8 20.37 -8.73 4.13
CA TYR A 8 20.13 -8.83 5.57
C TYR A 8 21.01 -9.88 6.27
N GLY A 9 21.57 -10.85 5.54
CA GLY A 9 22.53 -11.83 6.06
C GLY A 9 23.91 -11.25 6.33
N LYS A 10 24.21 -10.08 5.78
CA LYS A 10 25.51 -9.39 5.93
C LYS A 10 25.44 -8.12 6.78
N LEU A 11 24.31 -7.86 7.43
CA LEU A 11 24.20 -6.75 8.36
C LEU A 11 25.01 -7.02 9.62
N ASN A 12 26.00 -6.18 9.90
CA ASN A 12 26.83 -6.25 11.09
C ASN A 12 26.58 -5.11 12.07
N SER A 13 25.87 -4.08 11.66
CA SER A 13 25.53 -2.95 12.51
C SER A 13 24.26 -2.22 12.07
N LEU A 14 23.53 -1.68 13.02
CA LEU A 14 22.42 -0.75 12.82
C LEU A 14 22.77 0.55 13.57
N LYS A 15 22.75 1.68 12.87
CA LYS A 15 23.01 2.99 13.45
C LYS A 15 21.77 3.85 13.39
N LEU A 16 21.39 4.43 14.53
CA LEU A 16 20.32 5.41 14.64
C LEU A 16 20.92 6.79 14.81
N TRP A 17 20.49 7.72 14.00
CA TRP A 17 20.97 9.09 14.02
C TRP A 17 19.84 10.02 14.46
N TYR A 18 20.13 10.83 15.47
CA TYR A 18 19.27 11.92 15.90
C TYR A 18 19.87 13.24 15.43
N ASN A 19 19.18 13.93 14.56
CA ASN A 19 19.61 15.23 14.04
C ASN A 19 18.73 16.35 14.61
N ASN A 20 19.27 17.56 14.65
CA ASN A 20 18.55 18.78 15.04
C ASN A 20 17.97 18.72 16.45
N LEU A 21 18.71 18.13 17.39
CA LEU A 21 18.31 18.16 18.80
C LEU A 21 18.34 19.60 19.32
N PRO A 22 17.32 20.01 20.10
CA PRO A 22 17.30 21.32 20.74
C PRO A 22 18.52 21.50 21.67
N LYS A 23 19.15 22.66 21.62
CA LYS A 23 20.30 22.93 22.46
C LYS A 23 19.85 23.15 23.90
N GLY A 24 20.42 22.35 24.83
CA GLY A 24 20.17 22.51 26.27
C GLY A 24 18.90 21.82 26.77
N GLU A 25 18.22 21.04 25.95
CA GLU A 25 17.05 20.24 26.34
C GLU A 25 17.37 18.75 26.41
N GLU A 26 16.73 18.05 27.35
CA GLU A 26 16.80 16.58 27.41
C GLU A 26 15.78 15.97 26.44
N VAL A 27 16.26 15.14 25.49
CA VAL A 27 15.41 14.41 24.56
C VAL A 27 15.44 12.93 24.91
N LYS A 28 14.27 12.35 25.22
CA LYS A 28 14.13 10.92 25.52
C LYS A 28 13.62 10.17 24.31
N CYS A 29 14.33 9.13 23.92
CA CYS A 29 13.90 8.22 22.86
C CYS A 29 13.62 6.84 23.45
N TYR A 30 12.45 6.30 23.12
CA TYR A 30 12.05 4.95 23.52
C TYR A 30 12.08 4.06 22.28
N LEU A 31 12.92 3.05 22.29
CA LEU A 31 13.02 2.07 21.22
C LEU A 31 12.47 0.72 21.71
N SER A 32 11.57 0.14 20.93
CA SER A 32 11.21 -1.25 21.11
C SER A 32 12.32 -2.17 20.54
N PRO A 33 12.38 -3.45 20.94
CA PRO A 33 13.36 -4.37 20.41
C PRO A 33 13.31 -4.41 18.87
N ILE A 34 14.45 -4.17 18.23
CA ILE A 34 14.60 -4.29 16.78
C ILE A 34 14.85 -5.77 16.48
N LYS A 35 13.97 -6.35 15.69
CA LYS A 35 14.05 -7.77 15.31
C LYS A 35 14.12 -7.90 13.79
N ALA A 36 15.07 -8.70 13.28
CA ALA A 36 14.99 -9.17 11.93
C ALA A 36 13.94 -10.30 11.88
N LEU A 37 12.89 -10.08 11.11
CA LEU A 37 11.84 -11.08 10.91
C LEU A 37 12.09 -11.79 9.57
N PRO A 38 11.84 -13.10 9.50
CA PRO A 38 11.92 -13.81 8.23
C PRO A 38 10.91 -13.22 7.24
N HIS A 39 11.32 -13.12 5.98
CA HIS A 39 10.41 -12.72 4.91
C HIS A 39 9.41 -13.87 4.68
N VAL A 40 8.16 -13.64 5.04
CA VAL A 40 7.06 -14.57 4.77
C VAL A 40 6.34 -14.08 3.52
N LYS A 41 6.27 -14.93 2.50
CA LYS A 41 5.40 -14.66 1.36
C LYS A 41 3.96 -14.76 1.84
N ALA A 42 3.30 -13.62 1.94
CA ALA A 42 1.91 -13.55 2.34
C ALA A 42 1.02 -13.43 1.12
N LYS A 43 -0.13 -14.12 1.18
CA LYS A 43 -1.21 -13.97 0.22
C LYS A 43 -2.29 -13.05 0.80
N LEU A 44 -2.72 -12.10 0.00
CA LEU A 44 -3.85 -11.23 0.28
C LEU A 44 -5.02 -11.71 -0.56
N LEU A 45 -6.12 -12.04 0.11
CA LEU A 45 -7.33 -12.51 -0.56
C LEU A 45 -8.37 -11.40 -0.56
N ASN A 46 -8.99 -11.21 -1.72
CA ASN A 46 -10.09 -10.27 -1.92
C ASN A 46 -9.82 -8.89 -1.34
N PRO A 47 -8.74 -8.19 -1.79
CA PRO A 47 -8.49 -6.84 -1.35
C PRO A 47 -9.67 -5.92 -1.66
N SER A 48 -9.91 -4.95 -0.80
CA SER A 48 -10.99 -3.98 -0.93
C SER A 48 -10.53 -2.59 -0.55
N ILE A 49 -11.18 -1.59 -1.12
CA ILE A 49 -10.99 -0.18 -0.78
C ILE A 49 -12.35 0.42 -0.45
N GLU A 50 -12.42 1.10 0.68
CA GLU A 50 -13.59 1.87 1.09
C GLU A 50 -13.23 3.35 1.16
N ILE A 51 -14.07 4.19 0.57
CA ILE A 51 -13.97 5.65 0.64
C ILE A 51 -15.38 6.20 0.80
N GLY A 52 -15.59 6.98 1.85
CA GLY A 52 -16.89 7.65 2.08
C GLY A 52 -18.08 6.71 2.25
N GLY A 53 -17.85 5.49 2.74
CA GLY A 53 -18.89 4.46 2.92
C GLY A 53 -19.19 3.64 1.66
N GLN A 54 -18.53 3.92 0.54
CA GLN A 54 -18.62 3.12 -0.70
C GLN A 54 -17.43 2.17 -0.77
N THR A 55 -17.70 0.90 -1.03
CA THR A 55 -16.68 -0.16 -1.07
C THR A 55 -16.59 -0.78 -2.44
N ILE A 56 -15.36 -0.91 -2.94
CA ILE A 56 -15.04 -1.71 -4.10
C ILE A 56 -14.17 -2.90 -3.68
N ASN A 57 -14.57 -4.10 -4.09
CA ASN A 57 -13.86 -5.34 -3.81
C ASN A 57 -13.21 -5.87 -5.10
N PHE A 58 -12.03 -6.44 -4.95
CA PHE A 58 -11.28 -7.06 -6.03
C PHE A 58 -11.15 -8.57 -5.76
N PRO A 59 -12.06 -9.41 -6.32
CA PRO A 59 -12.05 -10.86 -6.08
C PRO A 59 -10.81 -11.50 -6.71
N THR A 60 -9.71 -11.50 -6.02
CA THR A 60 -8.43 -12.07 -6.46
C THR A 60 -7.53 -12.41 -5.29
N THR A 61 -6.46 -13.13 -5.58
CA THR A 61 -5.39 -13.41 -4.64
C THR A 61 -4.13 -12.72 -5.13
N LEU A 62 -3.57 -11.86 -4.30
CA LEU A 62 -2.31 -11.18 -4.56
C LEU A 62 -1.21 -11.72 -3.65
N GLU A 63 0.00 -11.81 -4.15
CA GLU A 63 1.19 -12.06 -3.36
C GLU A 63 1.87 -10.74 -2.97
N SER A 64 2.76 -10.79 -1.99
CA SER A 64 3.52 -9.61 -1.59
C SER A 64 4.32 -9.04 -2.76
N GLY A 65 4.15 -7.74 -3.02
CA GLY A 65 4.75 -7.02 -4.15
C GLY A 65 3.91 -6.96 -5.41
N SER A 66 2.81 -7.73 -5.51
CA SER A 66 1.84 -7.62 -6.60
C SER A 66 1.04 -6.33 -6.50
N TYR A 67 0.48 -5.88 -7.62
CA TYR A 67 -0.37 -4.68 -7.65
C TYR A 67 -1.58 -4.84 -8.58
N LEU A 68 -2.56 -3.98 -8.37
CA LEU A 68 -3.75 -3.85 -9.20
C LEU A 68 -3.75 -2.50 -9.91
N GLU A 69 -4.10 -2.50 -11.18
CA GLU A 69 -4.48 -1.31 -11.93
C GLU A 69 -5.98 -1.32 -12.17
N PHE A 70 -6.68 -0.42 -11.54
CA PHE A 70 -8.12 -0.25 -11.69
C PHE A 70 -8.43 1.03 -12.46
N ARG A 71 -9.06 0.93 -13.60
CA ARG A 71 -9.51 2.06 -14.42
C ARG A 71 -11.02 2.17 -14.47
N SER A 72 -11.71 1.02 -14.48
CA SER A 72 -13.17 0.94 -14.46
C SER A 72 -13.62 -0.45 -13.98
N MET A 73 -14.91 -0.64 -13.82
CA MET A 73 -15.51 -1.95 -13.48
C MET A 73 -15.26 -3.03 -14.53
N THR A 74 -14.90 -2.63 -15.75
CA THR A 74 -14.59 -3.53 -16.87
C THR A 74 -13.11 -3.53 -17.25
N ASP A 75 -12.29 -2.67 -16.64
CA ASP A 75 -10.85 -2.59 -16.89
C ASP A 75 -10.10 -2.54 -15.54
N CYS A 76 -9.84 -3.73 -15.02
CA CYS A 76 -9.03 -3.94 -13.83
C CYS A 76 -8.10 -5.12 -14.05
N LYS A 77 -6.82 -4.92 -13.84
CA LYS A 77 -5.77 -5.91 -14.10
C LYS A 77 -4.91 -6.12 -12.88
N ALA A 78 -4.50 -7.36 -12.67
CA ALA A 78 -3.54 -7.74 -11.64
C ALA A 78 -2.17 -8.04 -12.27
N TYR A 79 -1.12 -7.57 -11.60
CA TYR A 79 0.26 -7.79 -11.99
C TYR A 79 1.06 -8.35 -10.83
N ASP A 80 2.06 -9.15 -11.14
CA ASP A 80 3.01 -9.66 -10.14
C ASP A 80 4.05 -8.59 -9.74
N ALA A 81 4.95 -8.96 -8.84
CA ALA A 81 6.02 -8.08 -8.36
C ALA A 81 7.03 -7.67 -9.45
N LYS A 82 7.05 -8.34 -10.59
CA LYS A 82 7.91 -8.02 -11.75
C LYS A 82 7.19 -7.17 -12.79
N GLY A 83 5.88 -6.96 -12.65
CA GLY A 83 5.05 -6.26 -13.61
C GLY A 83 4.49 -7.18 -14.70
N GLU A 84 4.56 -8.49 -14.52
CA GLU A 84 3.94 -9.45 -15.44
C GLU A 84 2.44 -9.56 -15.15
N LEU A 85 1.63 -9.57 -16.20
CA LEU A 85 0.18 -9.65 -16.09
C LEU A 85 -0.24 -11.02 -15.52
N ILE A 86 -0.92 -11.01 -14.37
CA ILE A 86 -1.53 -12.19 -13.77
C ILE A 86 -2.88 -12.48 -14.43
N GLY A 87 -3.68 -11.44 -14.66
CA GLY A 87 -4.99 -11.58 -15.31
C GLY A 87 -5.90 -10.39 -15.09
N ASP A 88 -7.07 -10.47 -15.74
CA ASP A 88 -8.14 -9.49 -15.58
C ASP A 88 -8.97 -9.83 -14.34
N ILE A 89 -9.36 -8.80 -13.61
CA ILE A 89 -10.18 -8.90 -12.42
C ILE A 89 -11.55 -8.28 -12.72
N LYS A 90 -12.60 -8.86 -12.18
CA LYS A 90 -13.96 -8.27 -12.22
C LYS A 90 -14.27 -7.67 -10.86
N PRO A 91 -14.08 -6.36 -10.67
CA PRO A 91 -14.38 -5.71 -9.41
C PRO A 91 -15.87 -5.84 -9.07
N GLN A 92 -16.19 -5.77 -7.79
CA GLN A 92 -17.54 -5.86 -7.26
C GLN A 92 -17.79 -4.69 -6.31
N GLY A 93 -19.04 -4.19 -6.27
CA GLY A 93 -19.46 -3.08 -5.44
C GLY A 93 -19.58 -1.78 -6.23
N GLU A 94 -19.31 -0.66 -5.59
CA GLU A 94 -19.48 0.67 -6.16
C GLU A 94 -18.13 1.36 -6.29
N ILE A 95 -17.95 2.14 -7.38
CA ILE A 95 -16.76 2.98 -7.53
C ILE A 95 -16.87 4.12 -6.51
N PRO A 96 -15.95 4.21 -5.55
CA PRO A 96 -15.99 5.26 -4.56
C PRO A 96 -15.83 6.65 -5.19
N LYS A 97 -16.66 7.60 -4.76
CA LYS A 97 -16.60 8.99 -5.20
C LYS A 97 -15.81 9.82 -4.19
N LEU A 98 -14.84 10.56 -4.68
CA LEU A 98 -14.10 11.50 -3.85
C LEU A 98 -14.92 12.77 -3.64
N LYS A 99 -14.85 13.31 -2.43
CA LYS A 99 -15.43 14.62 -2.08
C LYS A 99 -14.30 15.65 -2.03
N VAL A 100 -14.67 16.91 -2.22
CA VAL A 100 -13.72 18.02 -2.00
C VAL A 100 -13.22 17.99 -0.55
N GLY A 101 -11.93 18.13 -0.36
CA GLY A 101 -11.29 18.08 0.95
C GLY A 101 -10.72 16.70 1.31
N THR A 102 -10.71 16.36 2.58
CA THR A 102 -10.11 15.13 3.10
C THR A 102 -11.04 13.93 2.90
N ASN A 103 -10.53 12.87 2.31
CA ASN A 103 -11.23 11.60 2.16
C ASN A 103 -10.46 10.52 2.93
N ALA A 104 -11.13 9.85 3.85
CA ALA A 104 -10.58 8.68 4.53
C ALA A 104 -10.63 7.48 3.57
N VAL A 105 -9.49 6.79 3.43
CA VAL A 105 -9.37 5.58 2.61
C VAL A 105 -9.06 4.42 3.54
N THR A 106 -9.90 3.40 3.51
CA THR A 106 -9.70 2.17 4.28
C THR A 106 -9.37 1.03 3.32
N PHE A 107 -8.29 0.32 3.62
CA PHE A 107 -7.90 -0.89 2.91
C PHE A 107 -8.31 -2.11 3.73
N GLY A 108 -8.96 -3.07 3.09
CA GLY A 108 -9.36 -4.35 3.67
C GLY A 108 -8.85 -5.52 2.83
N CYS A 109 -8.56 -6.63 3.48
CA CYS A 109 -8.28 -7.92 2.82
C CYS A 109 -8.31 -9.04 3.85
N SER A 110 -8.43 -10.29 3.38
CA SER A 110 -8.16 -11.46 4.21
C SER A 110 -6.71 -11.90 4.02
N THR A 111 -6.05 -12.23 5.12
CA THR A 111 -4.63 -12.64 5.12
C THR A 111 -4.44 -13.93 5.92
N THR A 112 -3.27 -14.53 5.79
CA THR A 112 -2.83 -15.61 6.66
C THR A 112 -2.73 -15.11 8.10
N LYS A 113 -3.11 -15.93 9.06
CA LYS A 113 -3.07 -15.60 10.50
C LYS A 113 -1.68 -15.06 10.90
N GLY A 114 -1.67 -13.93 11.58
CA GLY A 114 -0.44 -13.28 12.06
C GLY A 114 0.25 -12.36 11.05
N VAL A 115 -0.34 -12.17 9.86
CA VAL A 115 0.16 -11.23 8.86
C VAL A 115 -0.68 -9.96 8.89
N SER A 116 -0.04 -8.81 9.06
CA SER A 116 -0.67 -7.50 8.91
C SER A 116 -0.41 -7.00 7.50
N ALA A 117 -1.45 -6.95 6.67
CA ALA A 117 -1.36 -6.47 5.31
C ALA A 117 -1.21 -4.95 5.26
N ARG A 118 -0.43 -4.48 4.30
CA ARG A 118 -0.29 -3.06 3.97
C ARG A 118 -0.42 -2.89 2.48
N ALA A 119 -1.10 -1.83 2.06
CA ALA A 119 -1.20 -1.44 0.67
C ALA A 119 -0.76 0.00 0.50
N ASN A 120 -0.11 0.29 -0.62
CA ASN A 120 0.06 1.65 -1.10
C ASN A 120 -1.03 1.90 -2.14
N VAL A 121 -1.86 2.92 -1.92
CA VAL A 121 -2.96 3.27 -2.82
C VAL A 121 -2.64 4.60 -3.46
N THR A 122 -2.54 4.60 -4.80
CA THR A 122 -2.41 5.82 -5.59
C THR A 122 -3.71 6.07 -6.32
N ILE A 123 -4.31 7.23 -6.10
CA ILE A 123 -5.55 7.65 -6.77
C ILE A 123 -5.18 8.77 -7.73
N ILE A 124 -5.53 8.58 -9.01
CA ILE A 124 -5.39 9.60 -10.03
C ILE A 124 -6.79 10.08 -10.37
N SER A 125 -7.12 11.33 -10.00
CA SER A 125 -8.37 11.96 -10.39
C SER A 125 -8.14 12.81 -11.64
N GLN A 126 -9.08 12.74 -12.57
CA GLN A 126 -9.16 13.67 -13.69
C GLN A 126 -10.35 14.57 -13.40
N ASP A 127 -10.10 15.87 -13.31
CA ASP A 127 -11.16 16.86 -13.22
C ASP A 127 -11.63 17.22 -14.63
N GLU A 128 -12.94 17.49 -14.79
CA GLU A 128 -13.44 18.04 -16.03
C GLU A 128 -12.80 19.41 -16.24
N LYS A 129 -12.23 19.60 -17.44
CA LYS A 129 -11.64 20.87 -17.82
C LYS A 129 -12.72 21.93 -17.69
N CYS A 130 -12.58 22.85 -16.73
CA CYS A 130 -13.42 24.04 -16.68
C CYS A 130 -13.29 24.74 -18.04
N ILE A 131 -14.32 24.62 -18.86
CA ILE A 131 -14.45 25.43 -20.07
C ILE A 131 -14.79 26.81 -19.53
N GLY A 132 -13.75 27.65 -19.39
CA GLY A 132 -13.93 29.05 -19.06
C GLY A 132 -14.75 29.71 -20.16
N GLU A 133 -15.80 30.38 -19.77
CA GLU A 133 -16.52 31.34 -20.61
C GLU A 133 -15.62 32.50 -21.02
#